data_786aa4a8b1ab777d57cfd8fe208100c9
#
_entry.id   786aa4a8b1ab777d57cfd8fe208100c9
#
_cell.length_a   1.000
_cell.length_b   1.000
_cell.length_c   1.000
_cell.angle_alpha   90.00
_cell.angle_beta   90.00
_cell.angle_gamma   90.00
#
_symmetry.space_group_name_H-M   'P 1'
#
loop_
_entity.id
_entity.type
_entity.pdbx_description
1 polymer ?
#
loop_
_entity_poly.entity_id
_entity_poly.type
_entity_poly.pdbx_seq_one_letter_code
_entity_poly.pdbx_strand_id
1 'polypeptide(L)'
;MSSLACNEKIIAMLKQHPEGGEKFFNALDLMIRSDKNIIESFCLLIKEFLSPCRSTSTCAVLSGHFGRYMLNTCSNFLKNNFNEILLVNGGIRTGNKVELDYLPKSKNLVFIDDSIYSGNTRDQIIKALNKTVRSGEKNYILTDTFVVYDGMKIRQLSTHAMFRYYDQENIK
;
A
#
# COMPACT_ATOMS: atom_id res chain seq x y z
N MET A 1 -23.61 8.02 -9.20
CA MET A 1 -23.23 6.85 -10.01
C MET A 1 -23.07 5.68 -9.06
N SER A 2 -23.66 4.53 -9.36
CA SER A 2 -23.60 3.36 -8.48
C SER A 2 -22.17 2.81 -8.41
N SER A 3 -21.78 2.21 -7.29
CA SER A 3 -20.48 1.58 -7.07
C SER A 3 -20.13 0.51 -8.14
N LEU A 4 -21.15 -0.11 -8.74
CA LEU A 4 -21.01 -1.06 -9.85
C LEU A 4 -20.44 -0.41 -11.13
N ALA A 5 -20.92 0.76 -11.52
CA ALA A 5 -20.45 1.43 -12.74
C ALA A 5 -18.99 1.92 -12.60
N CYS A 6 -18.56 2.24 -11.39
CA CYS A 6 -17.17 2.57 -11.10
C CYS A 6 -16.29 1.32 -11.21
N ASN A 7 -16.70 0.19 -10.65
CA ASN A 7 -15.99 -1.07 -10.73
C ASN A 7 -15.83 -1.57 -12.17
N GLU A 8 -16.85 -1.45 -13.02
CA GLU A 8 -16.75 -1.85 -14.43
C GLU A 8 -15.75 -1.00 -15.22
N LYS A 9 -15.71 0.31 -14.98
CA LYS A 9 -14.70 1.20 -15.59
C LYS A 9 -13.29 0.86 -15.16
N ILE A 10 -13.09 0.55 -13.89
CA ILE A 10 -11.80 0.13 -13.34
C ILE A 10 -11.36 -1.18 -13.99
N ILE A 11 -12.23 -2.18 -14.02
CA ILE A 11 -11.96 -3.48 -14.62
C ILE A 11 -11.64 -3.33 -16.12
N ALA A 12 -12.38 -2.51 -16.85
CA ALA A 12 -12.11 -2.24 -18.26
C ALA A 12 -10.74 -1.58 -18.47
N MET A 13 -10.36 -0.64 -17.62
CA MET A 13 -9.07 0.05 -17.66
C MET A 13 -7.92 -0.89 -17.28
N LEU A 14 -8.10 -1.73 -16.26
CA LEU A 14 -7.13 -2.75 -15.85
C LEU A 14 -6.87 -3.77 -16.98
N LYS A 15 -7.91 -4.18 -17.72
CA LYS A 15 -7.80 -5.06 -18.88
C LYS A 15 -7.03 -4.42 -20.03
N GLN A 16 -7.10 -3.11 -20.22
CA GLN A 16 -6.39 -2.39 -21.28
C GLN A 16 -4.91 -2.15 -20.96
N HIS A 17 -4.52 -2.14 -19.69
CA HIS A 17 -3.16 -1.82 -19.24
C HIS A 17 -2.67 -2.76 -18.14
N PRO A 18 -2.59 -4.07 -18.39
CA PRO A 18 -2.27 -5.07 -17.37
C PRO A 18 -0.86 -4.92 -16.78
N GLU A 19 0.06 -4.31 -17.52
CA GLU A 19 1.46 -4.10 -17.07
C GLU A 19 1.67 -2.78 -16.33
N GLY A 20 0.60 -2.02 -16.11
CA GLY A 20 0.70 -0.67 -15.57
C GLY A 20 1.23 0.32 -16.63
N GLY A 21 1.59 1.49 -16.19
CA GLY A 21 2.09 2.58 -17.01
C GLY A 21 1.54 3.90 -16.53
N GLU A 22 2.10 4.99 -17.01
CA GLU A 22 1.74 6.33 -16.54
C GLU A 22 0.24 6.62 -16.67
N LYS A 23 -0.38 6.23 -17.77
CA LYS A 23 -1.82 6.40 -18.00
C LYS A 23 -2.66 5.61 -16.98
N PHE A 24 -2.25 4.39 -16.67
CA PHE A 24 -2.92 3.55 -15.66
C PHE A 24 -2.81 4.18 -14.28
N PHE A 25 -1.62 4.61 -13.86
CA PHE A 25 -1.42 5.21 -12.56
C PHE A 25 -2.18 6.52 -12.39
N ASN A 26 -2.19 7.38 -13.43
CA ASN A 26 -2.96 8.62 -13.41
C ASN A 26 -4.46 8.35 -13.29
N ALA A 27 -4.96 7.33 -13.97
CA ALA A 27 -6.36 6.94 -13.90
C ALA A 27 -6.72 6.32 -12.54
N LEU A 28 -5.84 5.49 -11.95
CA LEU A 28 -6.02 4.92 -10.61
C LEU A 28 -6.03 6.02 -9.55
N ASP A 29 -5.08 6.96 -9.61
CA ASP A 29 -5.01 8.10 -8.69
C ASP A 29 -6.25 8.99 -8.78
N LEU A 30 -6.67 9.32 -10.00
CA LEU A 30 -7.89 10.11 -10.23
C LEU A 30 -9.12 9.40 -9.65
N MET A 31 -9.23 8.11 -9.85
CA MET A 31 -10.34 7.30 -9.34
C MET A 31 -10.38 7.28 -7.81
N ILE A 32 -9.25 7.02 -7.16
CA ILE A 32 -9.14 7.00 -5.70
C ILE A 32 -9.54 8.35 -5.11
N ARG A 33 -9.14 9.45 -5.75
CA ARG A 33 -9.43 10.81 -5.26
C ARG A 33 -10.85 11.26 -5.56
N SER A 34 -11.47 10.77 -6.63
CA SER A 34 -12.81 11.18 -7.05
C SER A 34 -13.93 10.38 -6.38
N ASP A 35 -13.66 9.17 -5.90
CA ASP A 35 -14.66 8.31 -5.26
C ASP A 35 -14.27 7.98 -3.82
N LYS A 36 -14.90 8.67 -2.87
CA LYS A 36 -14.69 8.44 -1.42
C LYS A 36 -14.98 7.00 -0.99
N ASN A 37 -15.88 6.30 -1.68
CA ASN A 37 -16.21 4.92 -1.34
C ASN A 37 -15.01 3.99 -1.51
N ILE A 38 -14.09 4.30 -2.43
CA ILE A 38 -12.88 3.49 -2.64
C ILE A 38 -11.98 3.57 -1.41
N ILE A 39 -11.70 4.78 -0.95
CA ILE A 39 -10.81 4.94 0.21
C ILE A 39 -11.44 4.41 1.50
N GLU A 40 -12.76 4.58 1.66
CA GLU A 40 -13.50 4.01 2.79
C GLU A 40 -13.46 2.48 2.77
N SER A 41 -13.71 1.86 1.61
CA SER A 41 -13.62 0.40 1.42
C SER A 41 -12.20 -0.10 1.64
N PHE A 42 -11.19 0.67 1.24
CA PHE A 42 -9.80 0.33 1.48
C PHE A 42 -9.45 0.37 2.99
N CYS A 43 -9.93 1.35 3.72
CA CYS A 43 -9.79 1.41 5.18
C CYS A 43 -10.47 0.21 5.86
N LEU A 44 -11.65 -0.22 5.38
CA LEU A 44 -12.33 -1.41 5.89
C LEU A 44 -11.53 -2.69 5.61
N LEU A 45 -10.94 -2.83 4.42
CA LEU A 45 -10.06 -3.94 4.09
C LEU A 45 -8.86 -4.00 5.06
N ILE A 46 -8.21 -2.87 5.30
CA ILE A 46 -7.09 -2.81 6.26
C ILE A 46 -7.58 -3.26 7.64
N LYS A 47 -8.71 -2.75 8.11
CA LYS A 47 -9.25 -3.09 9.42
C LYS A 47 -9.60 -4.57 9.56
N GLU A 48 -10.14 -5.18 8.51
CA GLU A 48 -10.53 -6.58 8.49
C GLU A 48 -9.32 -7.52 8.58
N PHE A 49 -8.28 -7.25 7.80
CA PHE A 49 -7.10 -8.11 7.69
C PHE A 49 -5.94 -7.71 8.61
N LEU A 50 -5.97 -6.51 9.17
CA LEU A 50 -4.98 -6.12 10.17
C LEU A 50 -5.18 -7.00 11.40
N SER A 51 -4.26 -7.96 11.58
CA SER A 51 -4.35 -9.04 12.56
C SER A 51 -4.88 -8.58 13.93
N PRO A 52 -5.88 -9.24 14.50
CA PRO A 52 -6.37 -8.97 15.85
C PRO A 52 -5.34 -9.22 16.94
N CYS A 53 -4.27 -9.96 16.66
CA CYS A 53 -3.15 -10.18 17.59
C CYS A 53 -2.24 -8.96 17.72
N ARG A 54 -2.81 -7.81 18.08
CA ARG A 54 -2.07 -6.57 18.34
C ARG A 54 -1.44 -6.53 19.74
N SER A 55 -0.80 -7.59 20.15
CA SER A 55 0.07 -7.54 21.35
C SER A 55 1.38 -6.78 21.08
N THR A 56 1.69 -6.51 19.82
CA THR A 56 2.92 -5.85 19.39
C THR A 56 2.61 -4.54 18.67
N SER A 57 3.38 -3.49 18.97
CA SER A 57 3.23 -2.21 18.29
C SER A 57 3.57 -2.33 16.81
N THR A 58 2.81 -1.64 15.96
CA THR A 58 2.95 -1.65 14.50
C THR A 58 3.11 -0.24 13.95
N CYS A 59 3.96 -0.10 12.93
CA CYS A 59 4.15 1.13 12.16
C CYS A 59 3.54 0.98 10.78
N ALA A 60 2.64 1.89 10.40
CA ALA A 60 2.19 2.02 9.03
C ALA A 60 3.27 2.74 8.20
N VAL A 61 3.75 2.10 7.14
CA VAL A 61 4.68 2.68 6.18
C VAL A 61 3.90 3.09 4.95
N LEU A 62 3.80 4.38 4.73
CA LEU A 62 3.06 5.00 3.64
C LEU A 62 4.04 5.51 2.59
N SER A 63 3.77 5.25 1.31
CA SER A 63 4.65 5.60 0.20
C SER A 63 4.09 6.72 -0.68
N GLY A 64 4.93 7.68 -1.03
CA GLY A 64 4.73 8.65 -2.08
C GLY A 64 3.47 9.53 -1.98
N HIS A 65 2.87 9.80 -3.13
CA HIS A 65 1.67 10.66 -3.23
C HIS A 65 0.44 10.04 -2.57
N PHE A 66 0.25 8.74 -2.73
CA PHE A 66 -0.85 8.02 -2.09
C PHE A 66 -0.72 8.05 -0.57
N GLY A 67 0.49 7.87 -0.04
CA GLY A 67 0.74 7.97 1.39
C GLY A 67 0.37 9.34 1.97
N ARG A 68 0.70 10.43 1.26
CA ARG A 68 0.27 11.79 1.65
C ARG A 68 -1.24 11.97 1.59
N TYR A 69 -1.88 11.43 0.55
CA TYR A 69 -3.33 11.45 0.43
C TYR A 69 -4.01 10.71 1.60
N MET A 70 -3.52 9.52 1.96
CA MET A 70 -4.00 8.76 3.11
C MET A 70 -3.83 9.52 4.43
N LEU A 71 -2.67 10.15 4.64
CA LEU A 71 -2.43 10.98 5.83
C LEU A 71 -3.41 12.15 5.94
N ASN A 72 -3.70 12.82 4.83
CA ASN A 72 -4.60 13.96 4.82
C ASN A 72 -6.07 13.57 4.98
N THR A 73 -6.47 12.44 4.35
CA THR A 73 -7.88 12.05 4.26
C THR A 73 -8.29 11.09 5.37
N CYS A 74 -7.39 10.21 5.80
CA CYS A 74 -7.66 9.10 6.72
C CYS A 74 -6.82 9.16 8.00
N SER A 75 -6.36 10.33 8.44
CA SER A 75 -5.46 10.46 9.58
C SER A 75 -6.01 9.85 10.86
N ASN A 76 -7.30 10.03 11.14
CA ASN A 76 -7.94 9.44 12.33
C ASN A 76 -7.95 7.91 12.27
N PHE A 77 -8.25 7.35 11.09
CA PHE A 77 -8.20 5.91 10.87
C PHE A 77 -6.79 5.37 11.13
N LEU A 78 -5.78 5.99 10.55
CA LEU A 78 -4.38 5.58 10.71
C LEU A 78 -3.94 5.65 12.17
N LYS A 79 -4.20 6.76 12.87
CA LYS A 79 -3.85 6.94 14.28
C LYS A 79 -4.56 5.94 15.21
N ASN A 80 -5.79 5.55 14.88
CA ASN A 80 -6.55 4.59 15.68
C ASN A 80 -6.11 3.14 15.46
N ASN A 81 -5.43 2.86 14.34
CA ASN A 81 -5.08 1.49 13.96
C ASN A 81 -3.58 1.19 14.01
N PHE A 82 -2.71 2.20 14.04
CA PHE A 82 -1.26 2.04 14.09
C PHE A 82 -0.64 2.86 15.20
N ASN A 83 0.43 2.34 15.80
CA ASN A 83 1.15 3.04 16.86
C ASN A 83 2.04 4.15 16.32
N GLU A 84 2.55 3.96 15.10
CA GLU A 84 3.40 4.90 14.38
C GLU A 84 3.01 4.95 12.92
N ILE A 85 3.29 6.08 12.28
CA ILE A 85 3.06 6.29 10.85
C ILE A 85 4.32 6.89 10.26
N LEU A 86 4.96 6.16 9.34
CA LEU A 86 6.13 6.61 8.59
C LEU A 86 5.72 6.95 7.16
N LEU A 87 5.84 8.22 6.78
CA LEU A 87 5.72 8.61 5.38
C LEU A 87 7.10 8.56 4.73
N VAL A 88 7.23 7.79 3.68
CA VAL A 88 8.46 7.65 2.91
C VAL A 88 8.37 8.46 1.64
N ASN A 89 9.28 9.41 1.49
CA ASN A 89 9.45 10.19 0.27
C ASN A 89 10.57 9.56 -0.58
N GLY A 90 10.34 9.52 -1.88
CA GLY A 90 11.27 8.88 -2.80
C GLY A 90 10.94 7.42 -3.09
N GLY A 91 11.52 6.91 -4.14
CA GLY A 91 11.33 5.53 -4.59
C GLY A 91 12.05 5.29 -5.91
N ILE A 92 12.01 4.05 -6.38
CA ILE A 92 12.73 3.58 -7.57
C ILE A 92 12.38 4.37 -8.82
N ARG A 93 11.11 4.83 -8.93
CA ARG A 93 10.63 5.57 -10.11
C ARG A 93 11.32 6.90 -10.32
N THR A 94 11.83 7.50 -9.25
CA THR A 94 12.52 8.80 -9.31
C THR A 94 14.04 8.67 -9.34
N GLY A 95 14.59 7.44 -9.21
CA GLY A 95 16.03 7.22 -9.07
C GLY A 95 16.61 7.75 -7.76
N ASN A 96 15.79 8.30 -6.88
CA ASN A 96 16.22 8.89 -5.62
C ASN A 96 16.44 7.81 -4.56
N LYS A 97 17.38 8.06 -3.68
CA LYS A 97 17.54 7.26 -2.47
C LYS A 97 16.28 7.35 -1.62
N VAL A 98 15.95 6.26 -0.94
CA VAL A 98 14.89 6.26 0.08
C VAL A 98 15.34 7.18 1.21
N GLU A 99 14.58 8.25 1.45
CA GLU A 99 14.81 9.17 2.54
C GLU A 99 13.81 8.87 3.65
N LEU A 100 14.33 8.67 4.85
CA LEU A 100 13.56 8.37 6.05
C LEU A 100 13.60 9.59 6.97
N ASP A 101 12.45 10.16 7.27
CA ASP A 101 12.35 11.31 8.18
C ASP A 101 12.70 10.94 9.62
N TYR A 102 12.42 9.70 10.02
CA TYR A 102 12.77 9.15 11.32
C TYR A 102 12.80 7.61 11.27
N LEU A 103 13.33 6.99 12.33
CA LEU A 103 13.35 5.54 12.48
C LEU A 103 12.22 5.09 13.42
N PRO A 104 11.27 4.25 12.96
CA PRO A 104 10.20 3.77 13.80
C PRO A 104 10.74 2.98 15.01
N LYS A 105 10.12 3.16 16.16
CA LYS A 105 10.37 2.32 17.35
C LYS A 105 9.75 0.94 17.17
N SER A 106 8.58 0.89 16.54
CA SER A 106 7.90 -0.36 16.19
C SER A 106 8.70 -1.13 15.15
N LYS A 107 9.02 -2.38 15.44
CA LYS A 107 9.77 -3.24 14.52
C LYS A 107 8.87 -4.00 13.54
N ASN A 108 7.56 -4.06 13.80
CA ASN A 108 6.58 -4.62 12.88
C ASN A 108 6.06 -3.53 11.96
N LEU A 109 6.18 -3.76 10.66
CA LEU A 109 5.82 -2.81 9.63
C LEU A 109 4.63 -3.33 8.82
N VAL A 110 3.72 -2.42 8.51
CA VAL A 110 2.63 -2.63 7.57
C VAL A 110 2.79 -1.64 6.42
N PHE A 111 3.00 -2.14 5.22
CA PHE A 111 3.16 -1.30 4.03
C PHE A 111 1.79 -0.98 3.42
N ILE A 112 1.55 0.29 3.09
CA ILE A 112 0.29 0.78 2.51
C ILE A 112 0.60 1.65 1.30
N ASP A 113 0.08 1.27 0.12
CA ASP A 113 0.29 2.00 -1.13
C ASP A 113 -0.95 1.91 -2.04
N ASP A 114 -0.96 2.67 -3.14
CA ASP A 114 -2.02 2.59 -4.15
C ASP A 114 -1.92 1.31 -4.98
N SER A 115 -0.70 0.88 -5.28
CA SER A 115 -0.46 -0.26 -6.16
C SER A 115 0.87 -0.96 -5.89
N ILE A 116 0.92 -2.24 -6.21
CA ILE A 116 2.13 -3.06 -6.18
C ILE A 116 2.24 -3.90 -7.46
N TYR A 117 3.43 -3.96 -8.05
CA TYR A 117 3.70 -4.77 -9.25
C TYR A 117 4.86 -5.75 -9.05
N SER A 118 5.99 -5.27 -8.56
CA SER A 118 7.19 -6.08 -8.30
C SER A 118 7.55 -6.17 -6.83
N GLY A 119 6.95 -5.29 -6.00
CA GLY A 119 7.33 -5.13 -4.60
C GLY A 119 8.67 -4.42 -4.38
N ASN A 120 9.37 -4.01 -5.43
CA ASN A 120 10.70 -3.42 -5.31
C ASN A 120 10.75 -2.17 -4.42
N THR A 121 9.77 -1.26 -4.52
CA THR A 121 9.71 -0.05 -3.67
C THR A 121 9.60 -0.44 -2.20
N ARG A 122 8.67 -1.32 -1.89
CA ARG A 122 8.46 -1.86 -0.55
C ARG A 122 9.74 -2.50 0.00
N ASP A 123 10.33 -3.39 -0.77
CA ASP A 123 11.51 -4.16 -0.35
C ASP A 123 12.74 -3.26 -0.16
N GLN A 124 12.89 -2.20 -0.96
CA GLN A 124 13.94 -1.20 -0.76
C GLN A 124 13.75 -0.38 0.51
N ILE A 125 12.52 -0.01 0.85
CA ILE A 125 12.22 0.70 2.09
C ILE A 125 12.59 -0.19 3.29
N ILE A 126 12.17 -1.45 3.30
CA ILE A 126 12.51 -2.41 4.36
C ILE A 126 14.02 -2.60 4.48
N LYS A 127 14.70 -2.74 3.35
CA LYS A 127 16.16 -2.85 3.29
C LYS A 127 16.87 -1.59 3.83
N ALA A 128 16.36 -0.40 3.49
CA ALA A 128 16.89 0.86 4.00
C ALA A 128 16.75 0.96 5.52
N LEU A 129 15.57 0.60 6.06
CA LEU A 129 15.33 0.57 7.51
C LEU A 129 16.27 -0.45 8.21
N ASN A 130 16.40 -1.64 7.66
CA ASN A 130 17.26 -2.67 8.26
C ASN A 130 18.76 -2.34 8.21
N LYS A 131 19.22 -1.51 7.27
CA LYS A 131 20.60 -1.01 7.27
C LYS A 131 20.91 -0.08 8.45
N THR A 132 19.90 0.50 9.09
CA THR A 132 20.07 1.39 10.25
C THR A 132 20.09 0.64 11.58
N VAL A 133 19.74 -0.65 11.57
CA VAL A 133 19.68 -1.48 12.79
C VAL A 133 21.09 -1.75 13.30
N ARG A 134 21.30 -1.51 14.60
CA ARG A 134 22.59 -1.76 15.25
C ARG A 134 22.75 -3.25 15.62
N SER A 135 23.99 -3.67 15.80
CA SER A 135 24.28 -5.03 16.28
C SER A 135 23.57 -5.30 17.61
N GLY A 136 22.84 -6.42 17.68
CA GLY A 136 22.05 -6.81 18.86
C GLY A 136 20.62 -6.29 18.91
N GLU A 137 20.24 -5.38 18.00
CA GLU A 137 18.84 -4.95 17.87
C GLU A 137 18.05 -5.86 16.93
N LYS A 138 16.73 -5.93 17.16
CA LYS A 138 15.83 -6.66 16.26
C LYS A 138 15.66 -5.92 14.92
N ASN A 139 15.67 -6.69 13.83
CA ASN A 139 15.34 -6.18 12.51
C ASN A 139 13.88 -5.73 12.40
N TYR A 140 13.62 -4.83 11.46
CA TYR A 140 12.28 -4.51 11.02
C TYR A 140 11.71 -5.68 10.22
N ILE A 141 10.46 -6.03 10.51
CA ILE A 141 9.75 -7.14 9.89
C ILE A 141 8.49 -6.58 9.22
N LEU A 142 8.35 -6.85 7.93
CA LEU A 142 7.11 -6.58 7.21
C LEU A 142 6.11 -7.69 7.53
N THR A 143 4.98 -7.32 8.15
CA THR A 143 3.91 -8.26 8.51
C THR A 143 2.85 -8.35 7.42
N ASP A 144 2.42 -7.19 6.90
CA ASP A 144 1.36 -7.09 5.91
C ASP A 144 1.64 -5.99 4.89
N THR A 145 1.03 -6.16 3.71
CA THR A 145 0.99 -5.16 2.64
C THR A 145 -0.45 -4.93 2.24
N PHE A 146 -0.89 -3.68 2.23
CA PHE A 146 -2.21 -3.27 1.77
C PHE A 146 -2.09 -2.35 0.56
N VAL A 147 -2.77 -2.70 -0.52
CA VAL A 147 -2.79 -1.91 -1.76
C VAL A 147 -4.19 -1.83 -2.34
N VAL A 148 -4.49 -0.77 -3.05
CA VAL A 148 -5.74 -0.70 -3.82
C VAL A 148 -5.68 -1.67 -4.99
N TYR A 149 -4.53 -1.74 -5.68
CA TYR A 149 -4.32 -2.64 -6.81
C TYR A 149 -3.07 -3.50 -6.66
N ASP A 150 -3.23 -4.81 -6.79
CA ASP A 150 -2.14 -5.79 -6.85
C ASP A 150 -1.97 -6.30 -8.29
N GLY A 151 -0.95 -5.80 -8.97
CA GLY A 151 -0.54 -6.20 -10.31
C GLY A 151 0.56 -7.27 -10.34
N MET A 152 0.89 -7.87 -9.19
CA MET A 152 1.92 -8.92 -9.12
C MET A 152 1.43 -10.19 -9.81
N LYS A 153 2.35 -10.85 -10.55
CA LYS A 153 2.07 -12.12 -11.23
C LYS A 153 2.02 -13.32 -10.29
N ILE A 154 2.56 -13.18 -9.08
CA ILE A 154 2.61 -14.24 -8.06
C ILE A 154 1.93 -13.71 -6.79
N ARG A 155 0.89 -14.41 -6.35
CA ARG A 155 0.16 -14.06 -5.14
C ARG A 155 1.06 -14.20 -3.91
N GLN A 156 1.14 -13.15 -3.12
CA GLN A 156 1.77 -13.17 -1.79
C GLN A 156 0.70 -13.21 -0.72
N LEU A 157 0.79 -14.14 0.22
CA LEU A 157 -0.23 -14.35 1.27
C LEU A 157 -0.41 -13.13 2.19
N SER A 158 0.67 -12.39 2.42
CA SER A 158 0.66 -11.17 3.25
C SER A 158 0.26 -9.90 2.48
N THR A 159 -0.13 -10.01 1.20
CA THR A 159 -0.60 -8.87 0.40
C THR A 159 -2.12 -8.91 0.29
N HIS A 160 -2.76 -7.85 0.78
CA HIS A 160 -4.20 -7.64 0.74
C HIS A 160 -4.52 -6.51 -0.24
N ALA A 161 -5.39 -6.75 -1.20
CA ALA A 161 -5.72 -5.81 -2.26
C ALA A 161 -7.22 -5.75 -2.52
N MET A 162 -7.72 -4.57 -2.88
CA MET A 162 -9.11 -4.41 -3.33
C MET A 162 -9.29 -5.04 -4.71
N PHE A 163 -8.31 -4.85 -5.60
CA PHE A 163 -8.32 -5.37 -6.96
C PHE A 163 -7.03 -6.11 -7.26
N ARG A 164 -7.12 -7.27 -7.92
CA ARG A 164 -5.97 -8.10 -8.27
C ARG A 164 -5.95 -8.43 -9.74
N TYR A 165 -4.75 -8.45 -10.33
CA TYR A 165 -4.55 -8.91 -11.70
C TYR A 165 -5.03 -10.34 -11.93
N TYR A 166 -4.79 -11.25 -10.97
CA TYR A 166 -5.19 -12.66 -11.04
C TYR A 166 -6.68 -12.91 -11.11
N ASP A 167 -7.46 -12.09 -10.43
CA ASP A 167 -8.92 -12.27 -10.41
C ASP A 167 -9.53 -11.99 -11.78
N GLN A 168 -8.76 -11.39 -12.68
CA GLN A 168 -9.18 -11.08 -14.05
C GLN A 168 -8.91 -12.20 -15.06
N GLU A 169 -7.87 -13.04 -14.83
CA GLU A 169 -7.59 -14.19 -15.70
C GLU A 169 -8.56 -15.36 -15.49
N ASN A 170 -9.22 -15.42 -14.30
CA ASN A 170 -10.18 -16.47 -13.96
C ASN A 170 -11.63 -16.13 -14.30
N ILE A 171 -11.90 -14.94 -14.85
CA ILE A 171 -13.20 -14.54 -15.39
C ILE A 171 -13.17 -14.82 -16.91
N LYS A 172 -13.16 -16.09 -17.27
CA LYS A 172 -13.49 -16.55 -18.63
C LYS A 172 -14.90 -17.11 -18.67
#